data_87c1f5bb79c2a14b16b3d725c6c39f7c
#
_entry.id   87c1f5bb79c2a14b16b3d725c6c39f7c
#
_cell.length_a   1.000
_cell.length_b   1.000
_cell.length_c   1.000
_cell.angle_alpha   90.00
_cell.angle_beta   90.00
_cell.angle_gamma   90.00
#
_symmetry.space_group_name_H-M   'P 1'
#
loop_
_entity.id
_entity.type
_entity.pdbx_description
1 polymer ?
#
loop_
_entity_poly.entity_id
_entity_poly.type
_entity_poly.pdbx_seq_one_letter_code
_entity_poly.pdbx_strand_id
1 'polypeptide(L)'
;MIRNGVDLALIYNNTKIDMFFLEKFKNIVEMERTVAAHPFDEATLREAKRMGFGDKYIGMLWGATEHEMYALREKLGIFPVYKMIDTCASEFSSYVPYFYSTYEQENESLVSDREKIIVLGSGPIRIGQGVEFDYSTVHAIWSIRKAGYEAIIINNNPETVSTDYTCSDKLYFEPLTVEDVMNVIHLEKPK
;
A
#
# COMPACT_ATOMS: atom_id res chain seq x y z
N MET A 1 15.88 13.75 -15.25
CA MET A 1 15.87 14.01 -16.72
C MET A 1 14.49 14.41 -17.21
N ILE A 2 13.43 13.59 -17.04
CA ILE A 2 12.05 13.87 -17.51
C ILE A 2 11.51 15.17 -16.90
N ARG A 3 11.67 15.40 -15.58
CA ARG A 3 11.28 16.67 -14.93
C ARG A 3 11.89 17.92 -15.57
N ASN A 4 13.09 17.77 -16.14
CA ASN A 4 13.82 18.85 -16.80
C ASN A 4 13.51 18.94 -18.30
N GLY A 5 12.50 18.22 -18.80
CA GLY A 5 12.05 18.30 -20.19
C GLY A 5 12.96 17.60 -21.20
N VAL A 6 13.80 16.69 -20.77
CA VAL A 6 14.61 15.88 -21.69
C VAL A 6 13.71 14.97 -22.51
N ASP A 7 13.90 14.95 -23.83
CA ASP A 7 13.14 14.12 -24.76
C ASP A 7 13.25 12.62 -24.38
N LEU A 8 12.12 11.93 -24.35
CA LEU A 8 12.06 10.51 -24.03
C LEU A 8 12.84 9.66 -25.04
N ALA A 9 12.84 10.04 -26.32
CA ALA A 9 13.62 9.34 -27.34
C ALA A 9 15.13 9.42 -27.07
N LEU A 10 15.61 10.55 -26.56
CA LEU A 10 17.02 10.71 -26.15
C LEU A 10 17.34 9.81 -24.94
N ILE A 11 16.43 9.73 -23.96
CA ILE A 11 16.59 8.85 -22.80
C ILE A 11 16.62 7.40 -23.25
N TYR A 12 15.68 6.97 -24.08
CA TYR A 12 15.64 5.62 -24.64
C TYR A 12 16.93 5.26 -25.38
N ASN A 13 17.41 6.15 -26.27
CA ASN A 13 18.60 5.90 -27.06
C ASN A 13 19.86 5.68 -26.20
N ASN A 14 19.94 6.34 -25.06
CA ASN A 14 21.09 6.24 -24.14
C ASN A 14 20.95 5.12 -23.11
N THR A 15 19.75 4.83 -22.63
CA THR A 15 19.53 3.88 -21.53
C THR A 15 18.97 2.53 -21.96
N LYS A 16 18.33 2.48 -23.12
CA LYS A 16 17.54 1.34 -23.62
C LYS A 16 16.36 0.94 -22.72
N ILE A 17 15.95 1.82 -21.79
CA ILE A 17 14.70 1.64 -21.03
C ILE A 17 13.54 1.73 -22.01
N ASP A 18 12.67 0.73 -22.01
CA ASP A 18 11.51 0.69 -22.93
C ASP A 18 10.65 1.95 -22.81
N MET A 19 10.17 2.45 -23.95
CA MET A 19 9.34 3.65 -24.04
C MET A 19 8.10 3.59 -23.17
N PHE A 20 7.51 2.40 -23.00
CA PHE A 20 6.37 2.20 -22.10
C PHE A 20 6.66 2.71 -20.68
N PHE A 21 7.81 2.35 -20.11
CA PHE A 21 8.18 2.81 -18.77
C PHE A 21 8.50 4.30 -18.74
N LEU A 22 9.16 4.82 -19.78
CA LEU A 22 9.47 6.25 -19.86
C LEU A 22 8.20 7.10 -19.93
N GLU A 23 7.19 6.66 -20.68
CA GLU A 23 5.88 7.31 -20.73
C GLU A 23 5.17 7.26 -19.38
N LYS A 24 5.23 6.12 -18.65
CA LYS A 24 4.68 6.03 -17.29
C LYS A 24 5.37 6.99 -16.32
N PHE A 25 6.68 7.10 -16.38
CA PHE A 25 7.40 8.10 -15.60
C PHE A 25 7.03 9.53 -15.98
N LYS A 26 6.78 9.79 -17.25
CA LYS A 26 6.29 11.10 -17.70
C LYS A 26 4.94 11.42 -17.07
N ASN A 27 4.00 10.48 -17.07
CA ASN A 27 2.67 10.65 -16.46
C ASN A 27 2.79 11.00 -14.95
N ILE A 28 3.72 10.33 -14.23
CA ILE A 28 3.98 10.64 -12.82
C ILE A 28 4.49 12.09 -12.67
N VAL A 29 5.42 12.53 -13.52
CA VAL A 29 5.95 13.89 -13.48
C VAL A 29 4.89 14.94 -13.84
N GLU A 30 4.00 14.63 -14.78
CA GLU A 30 2.88 15.51 -15.14
C GLU A 30 1.89 15.62 -13.97
N MET A 31 1.55 14.50 -13.32
CA MET A 31 0.70 14.51 -12.14
C MET A 31 1.34 15.29 -10.97
N GLU A 32 2.64 15.12 -10.74
CA GLU A 32 3.38 15.91 -9.75
C GLU A 32 3.21 17.43 -9.97
N ARG A 33 3.32 17.88 -11.22
CA ARG A 33 3.11 19.28 -11.59
C ARG A 33 1.65 19.72 -11.35
N THR A 34 0.71 18.87 -11.67
CA THR A 34 -0.73 19.14 -11.44
C THR A 34 -1.01 19.28 -9.93
N VAL A 35 -0.48 18.38 -9.12
CA VAL A 35 -0.60 18.45 -7.65
C VAL A 35 -0.01 19.75 -7.13
N ALA A 36 1.19 20.11 -7.56
CA ALA A 36 1.85 21.34 -7.11
C ALA A 36 1.09 22.61 -7.54
N ALA A 37 0.41 22.59 -8.69
CA ALA A 37 -0.34 23.72 -9.21
C ALA A 37 -1.73 23.90 -8.56
N HIS A 38 -2.29 22.86 -7.96
CA HIS A 38 -3.65 22.88 -7.39
C HIS A 38 -3.66 22.43 -5.91
N PRO A 39 -3.06 23.22 -5.00
CA PRO A 39 -3.01 22.86 -3.59
C PRO A 39 -4.39 22.77 -2.97
N PHE A 40 -4.62 21.71 -2.19
CA PHE A 40 -5.85 21.39 -1.45
C PHE A 40 -7.10 21.22 -2.30
N ASP A 41 -6.95 21.03 -3.63
CA ASP A 41 -8.07 20.68 -4.51
C ASP A 41 -8.45 19.20 -4.35
N GLU A 42 -9.72 18.93 -4.04
CA GLU A 42 -10.20 17.57 -3.77
C GLU A 42 -10.08 16.64 -4.99
N ALA A 43 -10.41 17.14 -6.19
CA ALA A 43 -10.35 16.32 -7.39
C ALA A 43 -8.90 15.92 -7.73
N THR A 44 -7.99 16.86 -7.60
CA THR A 44 -6.55 16.63 -7.75
C THR A 44 -6.03 15.65 -6.71
N LEU A 45 -6.47 15.77 -5.45
CA LEU A 45 -6.08 14.84 -4.40
C LEU A 45 -6.56 13.42 -4.69
N ARG A 46 -7.82 13.25 -5.09
CA ARG A 46 -8.36 11.94 -5.45
C ARG A 46 -7.59 11.28 -6.58
N GLU A 47 -7.28 12.01 -7.63
CA GLU A 47 -6.53 11.49 -8.77
C GLU A 47 -5.07 11.18 -8.39
N ALA A 48 -4.42 12.04 -7.60
CA ALA A 48 -3.08 11.77 -7.08
C ALA A 48 -3.05 10.48 -6.26
N LYS A 49 -4.04 10.25 -5.40
CA LYS A 49 -4.15 9.01 -4.61
C LYS A 49 -4.35 7.78 -5.53
N ARG A 50 -5.18 7.87 -6.55
CA ARG A 50 -5.35 6.80 -7.56
C ARG A 50 -4.06 6.48 -8.30
N MET A 51 -3.21 7.46 -8.52
CA MET A 51 -1.89 7.28 -9.13
C MET A 51 -0.79 6.86 -8.14
N GLY A 52 -1.10 6.63 -6.87
CA GLY A 52 -0.17 6.13 -5.87
C GLY A 52 0.69 7.18 -5.17
N PHE A 53 0.31 8.46 -5.24
CA PHE A 53 1.02 9.51 -4.49
C PHE A 53 0.69 9.40 -2.99
N GLY A 54 1.72 9.24 -2.16
CA GLY A 54 1.58 9.17 -0.70
C GLY A 54 1.32 10.54 -0.08
N ASP A 55 0.64 10.56 1.07
CA ASP A 55 0.30 11.78 1.81
C ASP A 55 1.53 12.63 2.15
N LYS A 56 2.61 11.97 2.53
CA LYS A 56 3.89 12.65 2.79
C LYS A 56 4.39 13.44 1.59
N TYR A 57 4.29 12.87 0.39
CA TYR A 57 4.78 13.52 -0.82
C TYR A 57 3.84 14.65 -1.28
N ILE A 58 2.53 14.43 -1.25
CA ILE A 58 1.53 15.46 -1.55
C ILE A 58 1.67 16.62 -0.56
N GLY A 59 1.80 16.31 0.73
CA GLY A 59 2.02 17.31 1.78
C GLY A 59 3.26 18.16 1.52
N MET A 60 4.36 17.54 1.12
CA MET A 60 5.58 18.28 0.75
C MET A 60 5.33 19.27 -0.39
N LEU A 61 4.53 18.91 -1.40
CA LEU A 61 4.20 19.80 -2.52
C LEU A 61 3.24 20.92 -2.12
N TRP A 62 2.38 20.70 -1.15
CA TRP A 62 1.36 21.64 -0.69
C TRP A 62 1.76 22.44 0.56
N GLY A 63 2.95 22.18 1.11
CA GLY A 63 3.41 22.83 2.33
C GLY A 63 2.70 22.37 3.61
N ALA A 64 2.20 21.11 3.60
CA ALA A 64 1.50 20.46 4.70
C ALA A 64 2.28 19.23 5.21
N THR A 65 2.01 18.85 6.44
CA THR A 65 2.55 17.61 7.03
C THR A 65 1.76 16.39 6.58
N GLU A 66 2.35 15.20 6.67
CA GLU A 66 1.67 13.93 6.40
C GLU A 66 0.40 13.77 7.26
N HIS A 67 0.46 14.17 8.52
CA HIS A 67 -0.68 14.13 9.43
C HIS A 67 -1.83 15.05 9.01
N GLU A 68 -1.53 16.27 8.57
CA GLU A 68 -2.54 17.20 8.05
C GLU A 68 -3.17 16.67 6.76
N MET A 69 -2.39 16.02 5.91
CA MET A 69 -2.91 15.39 4.69
C MET A 69 -3.83 14.21 5.02
N TYR A 70 -3.45 13.38 5.98
CA TYR A 70 -4.30 12.29 6.44
C TYR A 70 -5.63 12.81 7.00
N ALA A 71 -5.59 13.82 7.86
CA ALA A 71 -6.80 14.47 8.42
C ALA A 71 -7.68 15.10 7.33
N LEU A 72 -7.08 15.70 6.30
CA LEU A 72 -7.81 16.24 5.15
C LEU A 72 -8.54 15.13 4.39
N ARG A 73 -7.85 14.00 4.09
CA ARG A 73 -8.47 12.85 3.42
C ARG A 73 -9.61 12.27 4.24
N GLU A 74 -9.42 12.13 5.55
CA GLU A 74 -10.46 11.65 6.47
C GLU A 74 -11.70 12.55 6.38
N LYS A 75 -11.52 13.86 6.45
CA LYS A 75 -12.61 14.84 6.31
C LYS A 75 -13.33 14.77 4.97
N LEU A 76 -12.61 14.46 3.89
CA LEU A 76 -13.14 14.34 2.52
C LEU A 76 -13.67 12.93 2.20
N GLY A 77 -13.54 11.98 3.13
CA GLY A 77 -13.91 10.59 2.89
C GLY A 77 -13.07 9.92 1.79
N ILE A 78 -11.79 10.28 1.69
CA ILE A 78 -10.86 9.70 0.71
C ILE A 78 -10.06 8.60 1.40
N PHE A 79 -10.54 7.36 1.30
CA PHE A 79 -9.89 6.18 1.84
C PHE A 79 -9.63 5.16 0.72
N PRO A 80 -8.58 4.33 0.85
CA PRO A 80 -8.42 3.20 -0.04
C PRO A 80 -9.48 2.13 0.26
N VAL A 81 -9.75 1.32 -0.74
CA VAL A 81 -10.42 0.04 -0.61
C VAL A 81 -9.39 -1.07 -0.76
N TYR A 82 -9.73 -2.26 -0.33
CA TYR A 82 -8.79 -3.40 -0.38
C TYR A 82 -9.33 -4.47 -1.30
N LYS A 83 -8.52 -4.83 -2.27
CA LYS A 83 -8.80 -5.87 -3.25
C LYS A 83 -8.10 -7.17 -2.85
N MET A 84 -8.76 -8.29 -3.10
CA MET A 84 -8.17 -9.60 -2.89
C MET A 84 -7.19 -9.93 -4.00
N ILE A 85 -6.04 -10.49 -3.64
CA ILE A 85 -5.08 -10.97 -4.62
C ILE A 85 -5.59 -12.26 -5.23
N ASP A 86 -5.78 -12.28 -6.55
CA ASP A 86 -6.12 -13.48 -7.29
C ASP A 86 -4.84 -14.31 -7.53
N THR A 87 -4.73 -15.41 -6.78
CA THR A 87 -3.59 -16.35 -6.90
C THR A 87 -3.83 -17.45 -7.93
N CYS A 88 -5.02 -17.49 -8.55
CA CYS A 88 -5.46 -18.53 -9.46
C CYS A 88 -5.66 -18.05 -10.90
N ALA A 89 -5.23 -16.83 -11.24
CA ALA A 89 -5.38 -16.23 -12.59
C ALA A 89 -6.82 -16.31 -13.14
N SER A 90 -7.81 -16.16 -12.27
CA SER A 90 -9.25 -16.27 -12.58
C SER A 90 -9.71 -17.64 -13.09
N GLU A 91 -8.88 -18.69 -12.97
CA GLU A 91 -9.27 -20.04 -13.37
C GLU A 91 -10.27 -20.68 -12.39
N PHE A 92 -10.21 -20.30 -11.11
CA PHE A 92 -11.08 -20.80 -10.07
C PHE A 92 -11.52 -19.65 -9.15
N SER A 93 -12.75 -19.70 -8.66
CA SER A 93 -13.18 -18.85 -7.56
C SER A 93 -12.54 -19.36 -6.27
N SER A 94 -11.55 -18.66 -5.77
CA SER A 94 -10.83 -18.97 -4.54
C SER A 94 -10.83 -17.75 -3.62
N TYR A 95 -11.16 -17.97 -2.34
CA TYR A 95 -10.97 -16.94 -1.32
C TYR A 95 -9.59 -17.11 -0.69
N VAL A 96 -8.75 -16.13 -0.90
CA VAL A 96 -7.43 -16.04 -0.25
C VAL A 96 -7.44 -14.74 0.56
N PRO A 97 -7.17 -14.77 1.89
CA PRO A 97 -7.24 -13.59 2.74
C PRO A 97 -6.02 -12.65 2.55
N TYR A 98 -5.66 -12.39 1.31
CA TYR A 98 -4.55 -11.56 0.86
C TYR A 98 -5.08 -10.33 0.16
N PHE A 99 -4.74 -9.17 0.69
CA PHE A 99 -5.30 -7.90 0.24
C PHE A 99 -4.21 -6.90 -0.09
N TYR A 100 -4.52 -6.00 -1.03
CA TYR A 100 -3.74 -4.80 -1.34
C TYR A 100 -4.67 -3.59 -1.47
N SER A 101 -4.18 -2.41 -1.16
CA SER A 101 -4.96 -1.19 -1.26
C SER A 101 -5.03 -0.63 -2.69
N THR A 102 -6.16 0.00 -2.99
CA THR A 102 -6.35 0.82 -4.19
C THR A 102 -7.40 1.90 -3.92
N TYR A 103 -7.34 3.01 -4.66
CA TYR A 103 -8.34 4.09 -4.55
C TYR A 103 -9.44 3.91 -5.60
N GLU A 104 -10.12 2.78 -5.53
CA GLU A 104 -11.29 2.41 -6.36
C GLU A 104 -12.58 2.44 -5.53
N GLN A 105 -13.65 1.77 -5.99
CA GLN A 105 -14.97 1.89 -5.38
C GLN A 105 -15.36 0.71 -4.48
N GLU A 106 -14.91 -0.50 -4.80
CA GLU A 106 -15.35 -1.72 -4.12
C GLU A 106 -14.30 -2.27 -3.19
N ASN A 107 -14.70 -2.51 -1.93
CA ASN A 107 -13.85 -3.18 -0.95
C ASN A 107 -14.19 -4.67 -0.88
N GLU A 108 -13.19 -5.52 -1.04
CA GLU A 108 -13.33 -6.99 -1.00
C GLU A 108 -12.90 -7.58 0.35
N SER A 109 -12.24 -6.79 1.20
CA SER A 109 -11.88 -7.23 2.56
C SER A 109 -13.12 -7.21 3.46
N LEU A 110 -13.57 -8.40 3.85
CA LEU A 110 -14.68 -8.55 4.80
C LEU A 110 -14.16 -8.38 6.23
N VAL A 111 -14.58 -7.32 6.90
CA VAL A 111 -14.22 -7.06 8.29
C VAL A 111 -15.08 -7.92 9.21
N SER A 112 -14.45 -8.70 10.07
CA SER A 112 -15.14 -9.53 11.06
C SER A 112 -15.49 -8.74 12.33
N ASP A 113 -16.44 -9.24 13.12
CA ASP A 113 -16.76 -8.70 14.45
C ASP A 113 -15.88 -9.26 15.57
N ARG A 114 -14.91 -10.13 15.23
CA ARG A 114 -13.98 -10.69 16.21
C ARG A 114 -13.04 -9.62 16.74
N GLU A 115 -12.67 -9.76 18.00
CA GLU A 115 -11.54 -8.98 18.54
C GLU A 115 -10.26 -9.35 17.78
N LYS A 116 -9.53 -8.34 17.32
CA LYS A 116 -8.40 -8.55 16.42
C LYS A 116 -7.17 -7.75 16.83
N ILE A 117 -6.02 -8.28 16.48
CA ILE A 117 -4.72 -7.66 16.73
C ILE A 117 -3.95 -7.62 15.41
N ILE A 118 -3.41 -6.45 15.09
CA ILE A 118 -2.55 -6.26 13.92
C ILE A 118 -1.09 -6.44 14.35
N VAL A 119 -0.37 -7.23 13.57
CA VAL A 119 1.09 -7.39 13.67
C VAL A 119 1.73 -6.70 12.49
N LEU A 120 2.67 -5.80 12.77
CA LEU A 120 3.50 -5.21 11.72
C LEU A 120 4.66 -6.16 11.42
N GLY A 121 4.77 -6.55 10.16
CA GLY A 121 5.88 -7.38 9.69
C GLY A 121 7.21 -6.64 9.72
N SER A 122 8.28 -7.35 9.41
CA SER A 122 9.65 -6.79 9.42
C SER A 122 9.98 -5.92 8.21
N GLY A 123 9.08 -5.84 7.23
CA GLY A 123 9.30 -5.08 6.00
C GLY A 123 10.28 -5.75 5.04
N PRO A 124 10.93 -4.96 4.15
CA PRO A 124 11.87 -5.50 3.18
C PRO A 124 13.07 -6.14 3.88
N ILE A 125 13.33 -7.40 3.53
CA ILE A 125 14.50 -8.14 4.02
C ILE A 125 15.64 -7.95 3.00
N ARG A 126 16.84 -7.68 3.48
CA ARG A 126 18.03 -7.61 2.63
C ARG A 126 18.47 -9.01 2.22
N ILE A 127 19.12 -9.14 1.07
CA ILE A 127 19.78 -10.39 0.67
C ILE A 127 20.72 -10.85 1.79
N GLY A 128 20.59 -12.12 2.20
CA GLY A 128 21.34 -12.70 3.31
C GLY A 128 20.70 -12.55 4.69
N GLN A 129 19.61 -11.83 4.81
CA GLN A 129 18.72 -11.82 5.98
C GLN A 129 17.56 -12.77 5.69
N GLY A 130 17.42 -13.80 6.46
CA GLY A 130 16.45 -14.85 6.20
C GLY A 130 15.32 -14.89 7.22
N VAL A 131 14.89 -16.10 7.49
CA VAL A 131 13.73 -16.46 8.34
C VAL A 131 13.83 -15.90 9.75
N GLU A 132 15.03 -15.66 10.28
CA GLU A 132 15.27 -15.14 11.62
C GLU A 132 14.59 -13.79 11.89
N PHE A 133 14.47 -12.92 10.88
CA PHE A 133 13.79 -11.63 11.02
C PHE A 133 12.27 -11.75 11.05
N ASP A 134 11.75 -12.85 10.54
CA ASP A 134 10.32 -13.13 10.48
C ASP A 134 9.84 -14.05 11.60
N TYR A 135 10.75 -14.69 12.31
CA TYR A 135 10.47 -15.64 13.38
C TYR A 135 9.59 -15.04 14.49
N SER A 136 9.94 -13.86 14.98
CA SER A 136 9.17 -13.18 16.02
C SER A 136 7.75 -12.81 15.53
N THR A 137 7.62 -12.41 14.28
CA THR A 137 6.34 -12.10 13.64
C THR A 137 5.42 -13.33 13.59
N VAL A 138 5.93 -14.46 13.13
CA VAL A 138 5.19 -15.73 13.06
C VAL A 138 4.75 -16.18 14.46
N HIS A 139 5.64 -16.14 15.44
CA HIS A 139 5.33 -16.54 16.82
C HIS A 139 4.33 -15.59 17.49
N ALA A 140 4.38 -14.30 17.20
CA ALA A 140 3.38 -13.34 17.64
C ALA A 140 1.99 -13.69 17.10
N ILE A 141 1.89 -13.96 15.79
CA ILE A 141 0.64 -14.35 15.13
C ILE A 141 0.07 -15.63 15.76
N TRP A 142 0.87 -16.66 15.94
CA TRP A 142 0.43 -17.91 16.55
C TRP A 142 -0.05 -17.72 17.99
N SER A 143 0.62 -16.89 18.76
CA SER A 143 0.23 -16.57 20.12
C SER A 143 -1.11 -15.84 20.19
N ILE A 144 -1.32 -14.88 19.28
CA ILE A 144 -2.58 -14.13 19.13
C ILE A 144 -3.73 -15.07 18.78
N ARG A 145 -3.56 -15.93 17.76
CA ARG A 145 -4.56 -16.92 17.36
C ARG A 145 -4.88 -17.92 18.48
N LYS A 146 -3.84 -18.38 19.19
CA LYS A 146 -4.01 -19.28 20.35
C LYS A 146 -4.80 -18.62 21.49
N ALA A 147 -4.68 -17.31 21.64
CA ALA A 147 -5.42 -16.54 22.63
C ALA A 147 -6.88 -16.26 22.19
N GLY A 148 -7.29 -16.67 20.99
CA GLY A 148 -8.64 -16.54 20.47
C GLY A 148 -8.93 -15.27 19.67
N TYR A 149 -7.91 -14.42 19.48
CA TYR A 149 -8.03 -13.21 18.65
C TYR A 149 -7.85 -13.52 17.16
N GLU A 150 -8.42 -12.68 16.31
CA GLU A 150 -8.09 -12.64 14.89
C GLU A 150 -6.72 -11.98 14.71
N ALA A 151 -5.81 -12.67 14.05
CA ALA A 151 -4.47 -12.17 13.79
C ALA A 151 -4.36 -11.63 12.37
N ILE A 152 -4.11 -10.34 12.25
CA ILE A 152 -3.93 -9.64 10.98
C ILE A 152 -2.45 -9.25 10.87
N ILE A 153 -1.86 -9.47 9.71
CA ILE A 153 -0.51 -9.00 9.43
C ILE A 153 -0.51 -7.92 8.34
N ILE A 154 0.36 -6.92 8.50
CA ILE A 154 0.70 -5.96 7.46
C ILE A 154 2.17 -6.17 7.11
N ASN A 155 2.47 -6.51 5.87
CA ASN A 155 3.85 -6.67 5.41
C ASN A 155 3.92 -6.43 3.89
N ASN A 156 5.02 -5.87 3.41
CA ASN A 156 5.26 -5.66 1.98
C ASN A 156 6.22 -6.68 1.34
N ASN A 157 6.66 -7.68 2.10
CA ASN A 157 7.52 -8.73 1.59
C ASN A 157 6.69 -9.99 1.30
N PRO A 158 6.50 -10.38 0.01
CA PRO A 158 5.72 -11.57 -0.33
C PRO A 158 6.49 -12.88 -0.14
N GLU A 159 7.81 -12.83 0.03
CA GLU A 159 8.73 -13.97 0.07
C GLU A 159 9.21 -14.29 1.49
N THR A 160 8.28 -14.33 2.45
CA THR A 160 8.64 -14.64 3.85
C THR A 160 7.57 -15.50 4.52
N VAL A 161 7.93 -16.20 5.60
CA VAL A 161 7.06 -17.19 6.25
C VAL A 161 5.81 -16.56 6.86
N SER A 162 5.90 -15.34 7.40
CA SER A 162 4.74 -14.66 7.99
C SER A 162 3.66 -14.30 6.96
N THR A 163 4.03 -14.24 5.68
CA THR A 163 3.11 -13.97 4.58
C THR A 163 2.54 -15.22 3.92
N ASP A 164 2.84 -16.40 4.43
CA ASP A 164 2.15 -17.63 4.03
C ASP A 164 0.68 -17.60 4.40
N TYR A 165 -0.18 -18.10 3.49
CA TYR A 165 -1.64 -18.05 3.64
C TYR A 165 -2.18 -18.78 4.87
N THR A 166 -1.39 -19.69 5.46
CA THR A 166 -1.74 -20.42 6.67
C THR A 166 -1.32 -19.72 7.96
N CYS A 167 -0.50 -18.68 7.87
CA CYS A 167 0.12 -18.06 9.03
C CYS A 167 -0.88 -17.19 9.82
N SER A 168 -1.55 -16.25 9.16
CA SER A 168 -2.48 -15.30 9.75
C SER A 168 -3.94 -15.52 9.29
N ASP A 169 -4.89 -14.85 9.93
CA ASP A 169 -6.28 -14.85 9.47
C ASP A 169 -6.46 -13.90 8.28
N LYS A 170 -5.69 -12.79 8.22
CA LYS A 170 -5.63 -11.86 7.10
C LYS A 170 -4.23 -11.30 6.90
N LEU A 171 -3.90 -11.01 5.65
CA LEU A 171 -2.67 -10.35 5.26
C LEU A 171 -2.97 -9.15 4.36
N TYR A 172 -2.42 -8.00 4.73
CA TYR A 172 -2.39 -6.81 3.89
C TYR A 172 -0.98 -6.60 3.35
N PHE A 173 -0.84 -6.71 2.03
CA PHE A 173 0.40 -6.39 1.33
C PHE A 173 0.50 -4.88 1.15
N GLU A 174 1.01 -4.22 2.17
CA GLU A 174 1.14 -2.77 2.21
C GLU A 174 2.56 -2.35 2.64
N PRO A 175 3.03 -1.22 2.16
CA PRO A 175 4.22 -0.59 2.73
C PRO A 175 4.01 -0.31 4.22
N LEU A 176 5.08 -0.42 5.02
CA LEU A 176 5.02 -0.11 6.44
C LEU A 176 5.20 1.41 6.69
N THR A 177 4.46 2.22 5.94
CA THR A 177 4.37 3.68 6.15
C THR A 177 3.28 4.00 7.16
N VAL A 178 3.32 5.19 7.74
CA VAL A 178 2.28 5.64 8.67
C VAL A 178 0.92 5.67 7.99
N GLU A 179 0.86 6.20 6.77
CA GLU A 179 -0.36 6.27 5.97
C GLU A 179 -1.00 4.90 5.75
N ASP A 180 -0.23 3.95 5.22
CA ASP A 180 -0.76 2.64 4.82
C ASP A 180 -1.21 1.83 6.03
N VAL A 181 -0.43 1.85 7.10
CA VAL A 181 -0.79 1.19 8.36
C VAL A 181 -2.05 1.80 8.98
N MET A 182 -2.16 3.13 9.02
CA MET A 182 -3.33 3.80 9.55
C MET A 182 -4.60 3.55 8.72
N ASN A 183 -4.48 3.41 7.41
CA ASN A 183 -5.60 3.04 6.56
C ASN A 183 -6.15 1.63 6.91
N VAL A 184 -5.27 0.65 7.14
CA VAL A 184 -5.69 -0.69 7.60
C VAL A 184 -6.31 -0.63 9.00
N ILE A 185 -5.72 0.13 9.93
CA ILE A 185 -6.26 0.33 11.27
C ILE A 185 -7.66 0.95 11.20
N HIS A 186 -7.86 1.95 10.33
CA HIS A 186 -9.17 2.59 10.14
C HIS A 186 -10.22 1.60 9.65
N LEU A 187 -9.87 0.69 8.73
CA LEU A 187 -10.76 -0.33 8.22
C LEU A 187 -11.07 -1.40 9.27
N GLU A 188 -10.03 -2.01 9.83
CA GLU A 188 -10.15 -3.20 10.66
C GLU A 188 -10.54 -2.90 12.12
N LYS A 189 -10.26 -1.71 12.62
CA LYS A 189 -10.55 -1.25 13.99
C LYS A 189 -10.07 -2.25 15.05
N PRO A 190 -8.74 -2.55 15.08
CA PRO A 190 -8.17 -3.49 16.05
C PRO A 190 -8.35 -2.98 17.49
N LYS A 191 -8.17 -3.91 18.45
CA LYS A 191 -8.24 -3.63 19.89
C LYS A 191 -6.99 -2.89 20.37
#